data_59308acfd328870c3de87a2f795a8bbc
#
_entry.id   59308acfd328870c3de87a2f795a8bbc
#
_cell.length_a   1.000
_cell.length_b   1.000
_cell.length_c   1.000
_cell.angle_alpha   90.00
_cell.angle_beta   90.00
_cell.angle_gamma   90.00
#
_symmetry.space_group_name_H-M   'P 1'
#
loop_
_entity.id
_entity.type
_entity.pdbx_description
1 polymer ?
#
loop_
_entity_poly.entity_id
_entity_poly.type
_entity_poly.pdbx_seq_one_letter_code
_entity_poly.pdbx_strand_id
1 'polypeptide(L)'
;LALTVAAHVLLTSVLAVLLMRFVYQTSCADRLALLTIYTGAGVVLGHNFPFYMHFKGGKGIAASAGMLLAFQMPMNFVLVILGALAFFIPFLTTHYVSLGSLLVYAGFMIELVVFGELGYFGMTLPLRLEFYAVGLFLTFMAYYRHRANIQRLLTHTERKTYLLKKNQEAQNG
;
A
#
# COMPACT_ATOMS: atom_id res chain seq x y z
N LEU A 1 -21.09 -0.64 4.36
CA LEU A 1 -20.72 -1.25 3.05
C LEU A 1 -19.27 -0.93 2.64
N ALA A 2 -18.85 0.36 2.59
CA ALA A 2 -17.48 0.71 2.17
C ALA A 2 -16.38 0.11 3.09
N LEU A 3 -16.58 0.15 4.41
CA LEU A 3 -15.65 -0.43 5.37
C LEU A 3 -15.57 -1.96 5.22
N THR A 4 -16.69 -2.62 4.99
CA THR A 4 -16.74 -4.08 4.77
C THR A 4 -15.97 -4.46 3.52
N VAL A 5 -16.16 -3.75 2.41
CA VAL A 5 -15.41 -3.97 1.16
C VAL A 5 -13.92 -3.74 1.36
N ALA A 6 -13.53 -2.67 2.04
CA ALA A 6 -12.12 -2.38 2.33
C ALA A 6 -11.47 -3.48 3.18
N ALA A 7 -12.18 -3.99 4.20
CA ALA A 7 -11.70 -5.09 5.04
C ALA A 7 -11.53 -6.40 4.24
N HIS A 8 -12.48 -6.73 3.37
CA HIS A 8 -12.36 -7.91 2.50
C HIS A 8 -11.16 -7.81 1.55
N VAL A 9 -10.97 -6.66 0.91
CA VAL A 9 -9.85 -6.43 -0.02
C VAL A 9 -8.51 -6.52 0.71
N LEU A 10 -8.41 -5.93 1.90
CA LEU A 10 -7.22 -6.02 2.74
C LEU A 10 -6.92 -7.48 3.12
N LEU A 11 -7.91 -8.20 3.64
CA LEU A 11 -7.76 -9.60 4.04
C LEU A 11 -7.36 -10.49 2.87
N THR A 12 -8.00 -10.33 1.71
CA THR A 12 -7.66 -11.08 0.49
C THR A 12 -6.22 -10.83 0.06
N SER A 13 -5.74 -9.57 0.16
CA SER A 13 -4.36 -9.22 -0.17
C SER A 13 -3.37 -9.87 0.78
N VAL A 14 -3.65 -9.85 2.08
CA VAL A 14 -2.82 -10.52 3.10
C VAL A 14 -2.76 -12.02 2.82
N LEU A 15 -3.91 -12.67 2.62
CA LEU A 15 -3.98 -14.10 2.38
C LEU A 15 -3.25 -14.51 1.09
N ALA A 16 -3.40 -13.76 0.01
CA ALA A 16 -2.71 -14.04 -1.27
C ALA A 16 -1.19 -14.02 -1.09
N VAL A 17 -0.66 -13.00 -0.43
CA VAL A 17 0.79 -12.88 -0.19
C VAL A 17 1.29 -13.95 0.78
N LEU A 18 0.58 -14.20 1.87
CA LEU A 18 0.97 -15.24 2.83
C LEU A 18 0.95 -16.63 2.22
N LEU A 19 -0.06 -16.94 1.41
CA LEU A 19 -0.15 -18.23 0.71
C LEU A 19 1.01 -18.40 -0.27
N MET A 20 1.30 -17.38 -1.07
CA MET A 20 2.45 -17.40 -1.97
C MET A 20 3.75 -17.65 -1.20
N ARG A 21 3.98 -16.94 -0.10
CA ARG A 21 5.17 -17.12 0.74
C ARG A 21 5.24 -18.54 1.32
N PHE A 22 4.13 -19.05 1.85
CA PHE A 22 4.07 -20.41 2.39
C PHE A 22 4.43 -21.47 1.34
N VAL A 23 3.92 -21.34 0.11
CA VAL A 23 4.19 -22.29 -0.98
C VAL A 23 5.63 -22.23 -1.47
N TYR A 24 6.21 -21.04 -1.59
CA TYR A 24 7.51 -20.84 -2.26
C TYR A 24 8.68 -20.57 -1.32
N GLN A 25 8.49 -20.53 0.01
CA GLN A 25 9.54 -20.19 0.97
C GLN A 25 10.78 -21.07 0.92
N THR A 26 10.62 -22.33 0.55
CA THR A 26 11.74 -23.30 0.46
C THR A 26 12.32 -23.41 -0.95
N SER A 27 11.47 -23.34 -1.97
CA SER A 27 11.89 -23.55 -3.37
C SER A 27 12.45 -22.31 -4.05
N CYS A 28 12.09 -21.11 -3.57
CA CYS A 28 12.48 -19.83 -4.15
C CYS A 28 12.93 -18.82 -3.09
N ALA A 29 13.68 -19.25 -2.08
CA ALA A 29 14.08 -18.41 -0.95
C ALA A 29 14.85 -17.15 -1.38
N ASP A 30 15.73 -17.26 -2.39
CA ASP A 30 16.50 -16.15 -2.98
C ASP A 30 15.65 -15.12 -3.72
N ARG A 31 14.41 -15.46 -4.10
CA ARG A 31 13.47 -14.62 -4.86
C ARG A 31 12.18 -14.33 -4.11
N LEU A 32 12.07 -14.76 -2.86
CA LEU A 32 10.83 -14.69 -2.11
C LEU A 32 10.29 -13.25 -1.98
N ALA A 33 11.18 -12.28 -1.76
CA ALA A 33 10.79 -10.88 -1.69
C ALA A 33 10.26 -10.35 -3.03
N LEU A 34 10.91 -10.74 -4.14
CA LEU A 34 10.47 -10.39 -5.49
C LEU A 34 9.10 -11.01 -5.82
N LEU A 35 8.90 -12.29 -5.53
CA LEU A 35 7.61 -12.96 -5.71
C LEU A 35 6.51 -12.31 -4.84
N THR A 36 6.87 -11.88 -3.64
CA THR A 36 5.95 -11.18 -2.73
C THR A 36 5.44 -9.87 -3.35
N ILE A 37 6.34 -9.04 -3.87
CA ILE A 37 5.93 -7.76 -4.47
C ILE A 37 5.14 -7.96 -5.77
N TYR A 38 5.44 -8.98 -6.58
CA TYR A 38 4.66 -9.32 -7.77
C TYR A 38 3.25 -9.81 -7.41
N THR A 39 3.13 -10.64 -6.39
CA THR A 39 1.82 -11.10 -5.90
C THR A 39 0.99 -9.91 -5.42
N GLY A 40 1.59 -9.03 -4.63
CA GLY A 40 0.95 -7.80 -4.17
C GLY A 40 0.56 -6.88 -5.33
N ALA A 41 1.44 -6.72 -6.31
CA ALA A 41 1.16 -5.94 -7.52
C ALA A 41 -0.04 -6.51 -8.29
N GLY A 42 -0.12 -7.84 -8.44
CA GLY A 42 -1.28 -8.50 -9.06
C GLY A 42 -2.58 -8.20 -8.34
N VAL A 43 -2.60 -8.26 -7.00
CA VAL A 43 -3.79 -7.94 -6.20
C VAL A 43 -4.17 -6.47 -6.33
N VAL A 44 -3.19 -5.55 -6.27
CA VAL A 44 -3.44 -4.11 -6.42
C VAL A 44 -3.97 -3.77 -7.81
N LEU A 45 -3.39 -4.36 -8.86
CA LEU A 45 -3.84 -4.19 -10.24
C LEU A 45 -5.26 -4.74 -10.44
N GLY A 46 -5.53 -5.95 -9.94
CA GLY A 46 -6.87 -6.54 -10.01
C GLY A 46 -7.94 -5.73 -9.29
N HIS A 47 -7.59 -5.08 -8.16
CA HIS A 47 -8.48 -4.17 -7.47
C HIS A 47 -8.68 -2.84 -8.21
N ASN A 48 -7.62 -2.31 -8.82
CA ASN A 48 -7.67 -1.01 -9.51
C ASN A 48 -8.35 -1.11 -10.88
N PHE A 49 -8.24 -2.26 -11.54
CA PHE A 49 -8.71 -2.50 -12.90
C PHE A 49 -9.51 -3.81 -12.99
N PRO A 50 -10.58 -4.00 -12.22
CA PRO A 50 -11.37 -5.22 -12.26
C PRO A 50 -12.11 -5.33 -13.60
N PHE A 51 -11.86 -6.42 -14.34
CA PHE A 51 -12.44 -6.64 -15.68
C PHE A 51 -13.98 -6.69 -15.65
N TYR A 52 -14.55 -7.25 -14.58
CA TYR A 52 -16.01 -7.36 -14.38
C TYR A 52 -16.69 -6.03 -14.06
N MET A 53 -15.92 -4.96 -13.79
CA MET A 53 -16.41 -3.59 -13.59
C MET A 53 -15.96 -2.64 -14.72
N HIS A 54 -15.73 -3.16 -15.92
CA HIS A 54 -15.23 -2.40 -17.08
C HIS A 54 -13.95 -1.61 -16.75
N PHE A 55 -13.04 -2.23 -15.97
CA PHE A 55 -11.78 -1.65 -15.52
C PHE A 55 -11.91 -0.38 -14.66
N LYS A 56 -13.07 -0.15 -14.07
CA LYS A 56 -13.36 1.01 -13.19
C LYS A 56 -13.34 0.57 -11.73
N GLY A 57 -12.16 0.31 -11.18
CA GLY A 57 -11.96 -0.08 -9.79
C GLY A 57 -11.63 1.07 -8.85
N GLY A 58 -11.21 0.70 -7.64
CA GLY A 58 -10.82 1.61 -6.57
C GLY A 58 -9.43 2.24 -6.78
N LYS A 59 -8.91 2.87 -5.74
CA LYS A 59 -7.55 3.46 -5.71
C LYS A 59 -6.48 2.48 -5.22
N GLY A 60 -6.88 1.28 -4.77
CA GLY A 60 -5.97 0.25 -4.31
C GLY A 60 -5.47 0.40 -2.86
N ILE A 61 -5.93 1.40 -2.09
CA ILE A 61 -5.39 1.68 -0.74
C ILE A 61 -5.48 0.46 0.18
N ALA A 62 -6.65 -0.18 0.27
CA ALA A 62 -6.84 -1.35 1.11
C ALA A 62 -6.05 -2.57 0.60
N ALA A 63 -5.97 -2.76 -0.72
CA ALA A 63 -5.17 -3.82 -1.34
C ALA A 63 -3.68 -3.62 -1.06
N SER A 64 -3.19 -2.39 -1.18
CA SER A 64 -1.80 -2.06 -0.89
C SER A 64 -1.48 -2.17 0.60
N ALA A 65 -2.37 -1.75 1.48
CA ALA A 65 -2.19 -1.94 2.92
C ALA A 65 -2.06 -3.43 3.27
N GLY A 66 -2.91 -4.30 2.68
CA GLY A 66 -2.82 -5.74 2.85
C GLY A 66 -1.51 -6.33 2.31
N MET A 67 -1.07 -5.87 1.13
CA MET A 67 0.22 -6.25 0.56
C MET A 67 1.38 -5.84 1.49
N LEU A 68 1.41 -4.59 1.93
CA LEU A 68 2.46 -4.07 2.81
C LEU A 68 2.53 -4.82 4.14
N LEU A 69 1.38 -5.06 4.78
CA LEU A 69 1.31 -5.84 6.01
C LEU A 69 1.88 -7.25 5.81
N ALA A 70 1.43 -7.96 4.77
CA ALA A 70 1.88 -9.32 4.50
C ALA A 70 3.34 -9.39 4.05
N PHE A 71 3.85 -8.37 3.38
CA PHE A 71 5.26 -8.26 2.98
C PHE A 71 6.17 -8.11 4.20
N GLN A 72 5.77 -7.32 5.18
CA GLN A 72 6.59 -6.95 6.33
C GLN A 72 6.43 -7.87 7.54
N MET A 73 5.25 -8.46 7.73
CA MET A 73 4.88 -9.17 8.96
C MET A 73 5.80 -10.31 9.41
N PRO A 74 6.37 -11.17 8.56
CA PRO A 74 7.29 -12.17 9.09
C PRO A 74 8.73 -11.66 9.24
N MET A 75 9.06 -10.48 8.70
CA MET A 75 10.43 -10.02 8.57
C MET A 75 10.79 -8.89 9.55
N ASN A 76 9.91 -7.90 9.74
CA ASN A 76 10.25 -6.78 10.61
C ASN A 76 9.02 -5.93 11.02
N PHE A 77 8.60 -6.06 12.27
CA PHE A 77 7.53 -5.24 12.82
C PHE A 77 7.83 -3.72 12.79
N VAL A 78 9.09 -3.33 12.75
CA VAL A 78 9.48 -1.91 12.69
C VAL A 78 8.96 -1.28 11.39
N LEU A 79 9.06 -1.97 10.25
CA LEU A 79 8.56 -1.48 8.97
C LEU A 79 7.02 -1.31 8.97
N VAL A 80 6.31 -2.26 9.60
CA VAL A 80 4.85 -2.15 9.79
C VAL A 80 4.50 -0.90 10.61
N ILE A 81 5.25 -0.64 11.68
CA ILE A 81 5.05 0.54 12.54
C ILE A 81 5.35 1.82 11.76
N LEU A 82 6.46 1.87 11.01
CA LEU A 82 6.83 3.03 10.19
C LEU A 82 5.76 3.33 9.14
N GLY A 83 5.27 2.31 8.44
CA GLY A 83 4.17 2.45 7.48
C GLY A 83 2.87 2.94 8.14
N ALA A 84 2.53 2.41 9.32
CA ALA A 84 1.38 2.88 10.09
C ALA A 84 1.56 4.34 10.54
N LEU A 85 2.72 4.72 11.03
CA LEU A 85 3.02 6.10 11.42
C LEU A 85 2.95 7.04 10.20
N ALA A 86 3.50 6.64 9.05
CA ALA A 86 3.43 7.41 7.81
C ALA A 86 1.99 7.67 7.34
N PHE A 87 1.04 6.77 7.67
CA PHE A 87 -0.38 6.97 7.41
C PHE A 87 -1.07 7.77 8.50
N PHE A 88 -0.97 7.29 9.76
CA PHE A 88 -1.81 7.80 10.85
C PHE A 88 -1.40 9.19 11.33
N ILE A 89 -0.11 9.54 11.34
CA ILE A 89 0.32 10.87 11.77
C ILE A 89 -0.31 11.96 10.88
N PRO A 90 -0.12 11.95 9.54
CA PRO A 90 -0.73 12.98 8.69
C PRO A 90 -2.26 12.88 8.66
N PHE A 91 -2.83 11.67 8.75
CA PHE A 91 -4.28 11.50 8.81
C PHE A 91 -4.89 12.12 10.08
N LEU A 92 -4.34 11.85 11.25
CA LEU A 92 -4.87 12.36 12.52
C LEU A 92 -4.66 13.87 12.69
N THR A 93 -3.61 14.44 12.10
CA THR A 93 -3.33 15.87 12.17
C THR A 93 -4.11 16.69 11.14
N THR A 94 -4.29 16.16 9.93
CA THR A 94 -4.93 16.89 8.81
C THR A 94 -6.33 16.40 8.46
N HIS A 95 -6.69 15.21 8.91
CA HIS A 95 -7.91 14.47 8.54
C HIS A 95 -8.02 14.11 7.05
N TYR A 96 -6.90 14.14 6.30
CA TYR A 96 -6.84 13.76 4.89
C TYR A 96 -6.34 12.32 4.72
N VAL A 97 -7.25 11.38 4.44
CA VAL A 97 -6.90 9.98 4.13
C VAL A 97 -5.96 9.90 2.92
N SER A 98 -6.18 10.74 1.92
CA SER A 98 -5.36 10.76 0.71
C SER A 98 -3.91 11.15 0.97
N LEU A 99 -3.66 12.09 1.88
CA LEU A 99 -2.31 12.51 2.26
C LEU A 99 -1.57 11.34 2.95
N GLY A 100 -2.21 10.69 3.93
CA GLY A 100 -1.64 9.51 4.58
C GLY A 100 -1.31 8.40 3.57
N SER A 101 -2.22 8.13 2.61
CA SER A 101 -1.99 7.13 1.57
C SER A 101 -0.78 7.44 0.69
N LEU A 102 -0.61 8.68 0.26
CA LEU A 102 0.54 9.11 -0.56
C LEU A 102 1.86 8.98 0.20
N LEU A 103 1.87 9.35 1.48
CA LEU A 103 3.06 9.24 2.32
C LEU A 103 3.45 7.79 2.62
N VAL A 104 2.47 6.88 2.78
CA VAL A 104 2.75 5.43 2.88
C VAL A 104 3.46 4.91 1.63
N TYR A 105 3.02 5.29 0.44
CA TYR A 105 3.69 4.84 -0.79
C TYR A 105 5.09 5.42 -0.95
N ALA A 106 5.29 6.69 -0.59
CA ALA A 106 6.63 7.29 -0.57
C ALA A 106 7.53 6.59 0.44
N GLY A 107 7.05 6.35 1.66
CA GLY A 107 7.75 5.61 2.70
C GLY A 107 8.11 4.18 2.26
N PHE A 108 7.14 3.47 1.68
CA PHE A 108 7.37 2.14 1.12
C PHE A 108 8.50 2.10 0.09
N MET A 109 8.53 3.05 -0.84
CA MET A 109 9.62 3.10 -1.83
C MET A 109 10.98 3.35 -1.18
N ILE A 110 11.04 4.24 -0.18
CA ILE A 110 12.26 4.49 0.60
C ILE A 110 12.69 3.21 1.34
N GLU A 111 11.75 2.53 1.99
CA GLU A 111 12.01 1.26 2.68
C GLU A 111 12.57 0.19 1.72
N LEU A 112 11.95 0.02 0.54
CA LEU A 112 12.44 -0.94 -0.46
C LEU A 112 13.90 -0.69 -0.83
N VAL A 113 14.25 0.58 -1.11
CA VAL A 113 15.61 0.93 -1.49
C VAL A 113 16.57 0.79 -0.32
N VAL A 114 16.27 1.35 0.83
CA VAL A 114 17.17 1.32 2.00
C VAL A 114 17.45 -0.11 2.45
N PHE A 115 16.41 -0.92 2.65
CA PHE A 115 16.60 -2.30 3.10
C PHE A 115 17.15 -3.22 2.00
N GLY A 116 16.88 -2.91 0.74
CA GLY A 116 17.50 -3.59 -0.38
C GLY A 116 19.00 -3.35 -0.46
N GLU A 117 19.46 -2.09 -0.30
CA GLU A 117 20.90 -1.75 -0.29
C GLU A 117 21.61 -2.27 0.96
N LEU A 118 20.93 -2.38 2.09
CA LEU A 118 21.44 -3.03 3.30
C LEU A 118 21.51 -4.57 3.18
N GLY A 119 21.12 -5.14 2.03
CA GLY A 119 21.15 -6.59 1.79
C GLY A 119 20.08 -7.39 2.53
N TYR A 120 19.09 -6.72 3.14
CA TYR A 120 18.07 -7.35 3.97
C TYR A 120 17.27 -8.45 3.26
N PHE A 121 17.05 -8.29 1.95
CA PHE A 121 16.27 -9.22 1.15
C PHE A 121 17.08 -10.36 0.52
N GLY A 122 18.42 -10.39 0.72
CA GLY A 122 19.31 -11.42 0.18
C GLY A 122 19.33 -11.52 -1.35
N MET A 123 18.92 -10.48 -2.07
CA MET A 123 18.80 -10.49 -3.52
C MET A 123 20.09 -10.06 -4.21
N THR A 124 20.42 -10.70 -5.35
CA THR A 124 21.45 -10.22 -6.28
C THR A 124 21.07 -8.88 -6.89
N LEU A 125 22.03 -8.14 -7.43
CA LEU A 125 21.77 -6.82 -8.03
C LEU A 125 20.69 -6.84 -9.12
N PRO A 126 20.66 -7.80 -10.09
CA PRO A 126 19.57 -7.83 -11.09
C PRO A 126 18.18 -8.01 -10.47
N LEU A 127 18.02 -8.92 -9.51
CA LEU A 127 16.75 -9.15 -8.82
C LEU A 127 16.32 -7.93 -8.01
N ARG A 128 17.27 -7.23 -7.39
CA ARG A 128 17.05 -6.03 -6.60
C ARG A 128 16.60 -4.86 -7.48
N LEU A 129 17.19 -4.68 -8.65
CA LEU A 129 16.76 -3.65 -9.61
C LEU A 129 15.35 -3.93 -10.13
N GLU A 130 15.03 -5.17 -10.43
CA GLU A 130 13.67 -5.59 -10.82
C GLU A 130 12.66 -5.32 -9.68
N PHE A 131 13.02 -5.65 -8.46
CA PHE A 131 12.24 -5.38 -7.25
C PHE A 131 11.93 -3.89 -7.07
N TYR A 132 12.95 -3.01 -7.25
CA TYR A 132 12.77 -1.56 -7.21
C TYR A 132 11.90 -1.06 -8.36
N ALA A 133 12.04 -1.62 -9.55
CA ALA A 133 11.21 -1.25 -10.71
C ALA A 133 9.72 -1.56 -10.46
N VAL A 134 9.40 -2.70 -9.87
CA VAL A 134 8.02 -3.05 -9.50
C VAL A 134 7.50 -2.12 -8.39
N GLY A 135 8.30 -1.83 -7.36
CA GLY A 135 7.96 -0.89 -6.30
C GLY A 135 7.69 0.53 -6.82
N LEU A 136 8.56 1.00 -7.73
CA LEU A 136 8.40 2.29 -8.41
C LEU A 136 7.13 2.34 -9.25
N PHE A 137 6.84 1.28 -10.00
CA PHE A 137 5.61 1.16 -10.78
C PHE A 137 4.37 1.23 -9.91
N LEU A 138 4.34 0.52 -8.78
CA LEU A 138 3.22 0.55 -7.83
C LEU A 138 3.04 1.95 -7.22
N THR A 139 4.15 2.59 -6.83
CA THR A 139 4.14 3.95 -6.29
C THR A 139 3.63 4.93 -7.33
N PHE A 140 4.15 4.90 -8.55
CA PHE A 140 3.68 5.75 -9.66
C PHE A 140 2.19 5.55 -9.93
N MET A 141 1.73 4.30 -9.99
CA MET A 141 0.32 3.99 -10.21
C MET A 141 -0.56 4.52 -9.06
N ALA A 142 -0.12 4.42 -7.81
CA ALA A 142 -0.84 4.98 -6.68
C ALA A 142 -0.97 6.51 -6.78
N TYR A 143 0.12 7.21 -7.09
CA TYR A 143 0.10 8.66 -7.30
C TYR A 143 -0.79 9.06 -8.47
N TYR A 144 -0.73 8.33 -9.58
CA TYR A 144 -1.60 8.54 -10.73
C TYR A 144 -3.08 8.35 -10.36
N ARG A 145 -3.43 7.31 -9.59
CA ARG A 145 -4.81 7.08 -9.11
C ARG A 145 -5.27 8.15 -8.11
N HIS A 146 -4.34 8.81 -7.43
CA HIS A 146 -4.62 9.91 -6.50
C HIS A 146 -4.49 11.31 -7.12
N ARG A 147 -4.27 11.45 -8.44
CA ARG A 147 -4.03 12.76 -9.08
C ARG A 147 -5.11 13.83 -8.77
N ALA A 148 -6.38 13.43 -8.75
CA ALA A 148 -7.46 14.33 -8.37
C ALA A 148 -7.45 14.70 -6.88
N ASN A 149 -6.98 13.80 -6.00
CA ASN A 149 -6.79 14.10 -4.59
C ASN A 149 -5.60 15.03 -4.39
N ILE A 150 -4.49 14.81 -5.12
CA ILE A 150 -3.31 15.68 -5.10
C ILE A 150 -3.71 17.11 -5.49
N GLN A 151 -4.48 17.26 -6.57
CA GLN A 151 -4.98 18.57 -6.98
C GLN A 151 -5.81 19.23 -5.87
N ARG A 152 -6.75 18.49 -5.24
CA ARG A 152 -7.56 19.02 -4.14
C ARG A 152 -6.75 19.32 -2.88
N LEU A 153 -5.70 18.55 -2.58
CA LEU A 153 -4.78 18.85 -1.49
C LEU A 153 -4.04 20.16 -1.73
N LEU A 154 -3.54 20.39 -2.95
CA LEU A 154 -2.83 21.60 -3.33
C LEU A 154 -3.73 22.84 -3.32
N THR A 155 -5.02 22.68 -3.63
CA THR A 155 -6.03 23.75 -3.61
C THR A 155 -6.78 23.86 -2.28
N HIS A 156 -6.40 23.09 -1.25
CA HIS A 156 -7.06 23.05 0.06
C HIS A 156 -8.56 22.68 0.02
N THR A 157 -8.99 21.96 -1.02
CA THR A 157 -10.38 21.53 -1.22
C THR A 157 -10.59 20.02 -1.00
N GLU A 158 -9.58 19.32 -0.48
CA GLU A 158 -9.69 17.89 -0.21
C GLU A 158 -10.65 17.64 0.95
N ARG A 159 -11.45 16.56 0.79
CA ARG A 159 -12.45 16.18 1.80
C ARG A 159 -11.79 15.65 3.07
N LYS A 160 -12.09 16.24 4.20
CA LYS A 160 -11.69 15.73 5.51
C LYS A 160 -12.53 14.52 5.92
N THR A 161 -11.89 13.58 6.61
CA THR A 161 -12.53 12.36 7.14
C THR A 161 -12.28 12.31 8.65
N TYR A 162 -13.35 12.30 9.43
CA TYR A 162 -13.29 12.23 10.90
C TYR A 162 -13.67 10.84 11.38
N LEU A 163 -12.94 10.28 12.35
CA LEU A 163 -13.21 8.96 12.92
C LEU A 163 -14.44 8.97 13.84
N LEU A 164 -14.75 10.11 14.46
CA LEU A 164 -15.88 10.28 15.39
C LEU A 164 -16.94 11.19 14.75
N LYS A 165 -18.20 10.74 14.71
CA LYS A 165 -19.35 11.52 14.22
C LYS A 165 -19.50 12.89 14.88
N LYS A 166 -19.20 12.99 16.18
CA LYS A 166 -19.27 14.24 16.96
C LYS A 166 -18.43 15.37 16.37
N ASN A 167 -17.32 15.05 15.70
CA ASN A 167 -16.44 16.04 15.08
C ASN A 167 -16.90 16.43 13.67
N GLN A 168 -17.81 15.68 13.05
CA GLN A 168 -18.43 16.04 11.77
C GLN A 168 -19.56 17.08 11.97
N GLU A 169 -20.30 16.97 13.06
CA GLU A 169 -21.43 17.88 13.36
C GLU A 169 -20.95 19.26 13.78
N ALA A 170 -19.80 19.35 14.49
CA ALA A 170 -19.21 20.63 14.94
C ALA A 170 -18.66 21.52 13.80
N GLN A 171 -18.53 21.00 12.56
CA GLN A 171 -18.06 21.79 11.40
C GLN A 171 -19.18 22.16 10.43
N ASN A 172 -20.37 21.55 10.57
CA ASN A 172 -21.53 21.81 9.69
C ASN A 172 -22.56 22.75 10.35
N GLY A 173 -22.34 23.21 11.56
CA GLY A 173 -23.11 24.23 12.29
C GLY A 173 -22.29 25.50 12.48
#